data_4b0cc6c3e25b00812803b305e1eb66fc
#
_entry.id   4b0cc6c3e25b00812803b305e1eb66fc
#
_cell.length_a   1.000
_cell.length_b   1.000
_cell.length_c   1.000
_cell.angle_alpha   90.00
_cell.angle_beta   90.00
_cell.angle_gamma   90.00
#
_symmetry.space_group_name_H-M   'P 1'
#
loop_
_entity.id
_entity.type
_entity.pdbx_description
1 polymer ?
#
loop_
_entity_poly.entity_id
_entity_poly.type
_entity_poly.pdbx_seq_one_letter_code
_entity_poly.pdbx_strand_id
1 'polypeptide(L)'
;LVCMVSLLNISSGFAAAAYDIPIIGNLCRIFTFREYHFEDDIKYIDVKIPQFNNDGKLDIEKRVNLEIQKIIGDYVEESEVRAKEYYEAYVQTGGDPKEFIPIGITIDYEIKHLSSRYVSFVITQYETNFSAYTSYVYYNIDLESGRKLTLKDWLGSDYRQIAADSIEHTISGWSREQKELLWDDLSVIDLISE
;
A
#
# COMPACT_ATOMS: atom_id res chain seq x y z
N LEU A 1 13.71 -12.72 0.18
CA LEU A 1 12.40 -12.53 -0.47
C LEU A 1 12.50 -12.66 -1.99
N VAL A 2 13.49 -11.99 -2.61
CA VAL A 2 13.78 -12.10 -4.06
C VAL A 2 14.02 -13.57 -4.47
N CYS A 3 14.74 -14.36 -3.65
CA CYS A 3 14.95 -15.78 -3.91
C CYS A 3 13.65 -16.61 -3.91
N MET A 4 12.69 -16.28 -3.05
CA MET A 4 11.42 -17.03 -2.96
C MET A 4 10.54 -16.77 -4.19
N VAL A 5 10.54 -15.55 -4.70
CA VAL A 5 9.81 -15.16 -5.91
C VAL A 5 10.41 -15.74 -7.16
N SER A 6 11.74 -15.70 -7.26
CA SER A 6 12.47 -16.35 -8.35
C SER A 6 12.22 -17.87 -8.35
N LEU A 7 12.12 -18.50 -7.18
CA LEU A 7 11.82 -19.93 -7.04
C LEU A 7 10.37 -20.26 -7.46
N LEU A 8 9.39 -19.44 -7.12
CA LEU A 8 8.00 -19.62 -7.56
C LEU A 8 7.83 -19.48 -9.08
N ASN A 9 8.66 -18.64 -9.71
CA ASN A 9 8.62 -18.42 -11.16
C ASN A 9 9.52 -19.37 -11.98
N ILE A 10 10.54 -19.97 -11.37
CA ILE A 10 11.53 -20.83 -12.06
C ILE A 10 11.29 -22.32 -11.79
N SER A 11 10.69 -22.69 -10.67
CA SER A 11 10.48 -24.09 -10.28
C SER A 11 9.00 -24.42 -10.11
N SER A 12 8.45 -25.11 -11.12
CA SER A 12 7.12 -25.71 -11.03
C SER A 12 6.97 -26.67 -9.83
N GLY A 13 8.06 -27.29 -9.39
CA GLY A 13 8.08 -28.16 -8.22
C GLY A 13 7.94 -27.42 -6.89
N PHE A 14 8.54 -26.23 -6.75
CA PHE A 14 8.41 -25.41 -5.54
C PHE A 14 7.02 -24.79 -5.46
N ALA A 15 6.48 -24.33 -6.59
CA ALA A 15 5.10 -23.85 -6.67
C ALA A 15 4.11 -24.96 -6.28
N ALA A 16 4.26 -26.18 -6.82
CA ALA A 16 3.42 -27.33 -6.46
C ALA A 16 3.50 -27.69 -4.97
N ALA A 17 4.70 -27.72 -4.39
CA ALA A 17 4.90 -28.00 -2.96
C ALA A 17 4.29 -26.91 -2.05
N ALA A 18 4.31 -25.64 -2.49
CA ALA A 18 3.64 -24.55 -1.79
C ALA A 18 2.12 -24.64 -1.85
N TYR A 19 1.56 -25.22 -2.93
CA TYR A 19 0.12 -25.46 -3.07
C TYR A 19 -0.41 -26.60 -2.19
N ASP A 20 0.45 -27.55 -1.81
CA ASP A 20 0.06 -28.67 -0.94
C ASP A 20 -0.05 -28.29 0.55
N ILE A 21 0.41 -27.09 0.94
CA ILE A 21 0.14 -26.50 2.26
C ILE A 21 -1.19 -25.74 2.17
N PRO A 22 -2.29 -26.18 2.83
CA PRO A 22 -3.64 -25.67 2.59
C PRO A 22 -3.77 -24.13 2.75
N ILE A 23 -3.00 -23.53 3.61
CA ILE A 23 -3.00 -22.07 3.86
C ILE A 23 -2.16 -21.35 2.79
N ILE A 24 -1.00 -21.89 2.44
CA ILE A 24 -0.08 -21.28 1.47
C ILE A 24 -0.57 -21.49 0.04
N GLY A 25 -1.18 -22.64 -0.27
CA GLY A 25 -1.74 -22.93 -1.58
C GLY A 25 -2.82 -21.94 -2.01
N ASN A 26 -3.74 -21.62 -1.12
CA ASN A 26 -4.75 -20.59 -1.37
C ASN A 26 -4.15 -19.19 -1.47
N LEU A 27 -3.11 -18.90 -0.68
CA LEU A 27 -2.39 -17.62 -0.72
C LEU A 27 -1.66 -17.43 -2.05
N CYS A 28 -0.98 -18.46 -2.55
CA CYS A 28 -0.27 -18.41 -3.83
C CYS A 28 -1.20 -18.26 -5.04
N ARG A 29 -2.46 -18.65 -4.93
CA ARG A 29 -3.48 -18.42 -5.96
C ARG A 29 -4.00 -16.98 -5.99
N ILE A 30 -3.88 -16.27 -4.88
CA ILE A 30 -4.41 -14.91 -4.75
C ILE A 30 -3.37 -13.86 -5.13
N PHE A 31 -2.08 -14.10 -4.91
CA PHE A 31 -1.05 -13.08 -5.12
C PHE A 31 0.13 -13.58 -5.97
N THR A 32 0.14 -13.13 -7.22
CA THR A 32 1.34 -13.04 -8.03
C THR A 32 1.74 -11.58 -8.09
N PHE A 33 2.96 -11.22 -7.75
CA PHE A 33 3.38 -9.83 -7.81
C PHE A 33 4.35 -9.57 -8.96
N ARG A 34 4.37 -8.33 -9.41
CA ARG A 34 5.38 -7.80 -10.31
C ARG A 34 6.27 -6.88 -9.51
N GLU A 35 7.57 -6.94 -9.78
CA GLU A 35 8.56 -5.99 -9.30
C GLU A 35 8.95 -5.08 -10.45
N TYR A 36 9.08 -3.79 -10.15
CA TYR A 36 9.59 -2.78 -11.06
C TYR A 36 10.67 -1.99 -10.33
N HIS A 37 11.81 -1.86 -10.96
CA HIS A 37 12.91 -1.05 -10.47
C HIS A 37 13.35 -0.07 -11.56
N PHE A 38 13.53 1.20 -11.18
CA PHE A 38 14.04 2.26 -12.03
C PHE A 38 14.94 3.18 -11.21
N GLU A 39 16.06 3.64 -11.79
CA GLU A 39 16.99 4.57 -11.16
C GLU A 39 17.55 5.55 -12.18
N ASP A 40 17.60 6.83 -11.82
CA ASP A 40 18.28 7.90 -12.53
C ASP A 40 18.99 8.85 -11.54
N ASP A 41 19.48 9.99 -12.01
CA ASP A 41 20.25 10.94 -11.20
C ASP A 41 19.39 11.66 -10.14
N ILE A 42 18.07 11.62 -10.24
CA ILE A 42 17.14 12.36 -9.37
C ILE A 42 16.21 11.48 -8.53
N LYS A 43 16.03 10.22 -8.92
CA LYS A 43 15.15 9.29 -8.19
C LYS A 43 15.56 7.83 -8.36
N TYR A 44 15.15 7.00 -7.40
CA TYR A 44 15.05 5.56 -7.58
C TYR A 44 13.65 5.08 -7.18
N ILE A 45 13.13 4.12 -7.94
CA ILE A 45 11.76 3.62 -7.78
C ILE A 45 11.82 2.11 -7.60
N ASP A 46 11.30 1.62 -6.47
CA ASP A 46 11.13 0.21 -6.16
C ASP A 46 9.65 -0.08 -5.91
N VAL A 47 9.00 -0.80 -6.81
CA VAL A 47 7.57 -1.08 -6.73
C VAL A 47 7.31 -2.58 -6.75
N LYS A 48 6.56 -3.06 -5.75
CA LYS A 48 5.97 -4.39 -5.73
C LYS A 48 4.47 -4.26 -5.93
N ILE A 49 3.98 -4.80 -7.04
CA ILE A 49 2.56 -4.73 -7.42
C ILE A 49 1.90 -6.06 -7.07
N PRO A 50 0.98 -6.10 -6.08
CA PRO A 50 0.20 -7.30 -5.83
C PRO A 50 -0.71 -7.58 -7.01
N GLN A 51 -0.85 -8.85 -7.37
CA GLN A 51 -1.83 -9.31 -8.34
C GLN A 51 -2.81 -10.26 -7.66
N PHE A 52 -4.07 -9.92 -7.73
CA PHE A 52 -5.15 -10.75 -7.26
C PHE A 52 -5.51 -11.80 -8.32
N ASN A 53 -5.60 -13.07 -7.92
CA ASN A 53 -6.08 -14.16 -8.75
C ASN A 53 -7.26 -14.83 -8.04
N ASN A 54 -8.40 -14.97 -8.74
CA ASN A 54 -9.61 -15.57 -8.19
C ASN A 54 -10.14 -16.62 -9.18
N ASP A 55 -9.80 -17.87 -8.93
CA ASP A 55 -10.20 -19.02 -9.76
C ASP A 55 -11.70 -19.00 -10.07
N GLY A 56 -12.03 -18.82 -11.35
CA GLY A 56 -13.40 -18.86 -11.87
C GLY A 56 -14.17 -17.53 -11.84
N LYS A 57 -13.60 -16.44 -11.31
CA LYS A 57 -14.21 -15.10 -11.28
C LYS A 57 -13.35 -14.05 -11.99
N LEU A 58 -13.08 -14.28 -13.26
CA LEU A 58 -12.15 -13.48 -14.08
C LEU A 58 -12.49 -11.96 -14.11
N ASP A 59 -13.77 -11.60 -14.07
CA ASP A 59 -14.19 -10.19 -14.09
C ASP A 59 -13.87 -9.47 -12.78
N ILE A 60 -13.95 -10.19 -11.65
CA ILE A 60 -13.59 -9.66 -10.33
C ILE A 60 -12.07 -9.47 -10.26
N GLU A 61 -11.33 -10.48 -10.68
CA GLU A 61 -9.86 -10.44 -10.76
C GLU A 61 -9.39 -9.23 -11.58
N LYS A 62 -9.91 -9.06 -12.80
CA LYS A 62 -9.53 -7.93 -13.66
C LYS A 62 -9.84 -6.58 -13.02
N ARG A 63 -11.02 -6.42 -12.42
CA ARG A 63 -11.41 -5.16 -11.80
C ARG A 63 -10.52 -4.78 -10.63
N VAL A 64 -10.26 -5.74 -9.73
CA VAL A 64 -9.39 -5.52 -8.56
C VAL A 64 -7.97 -5.19 -9.00
N ASN A 65 -7.43 -5.95 -9.95
CA ASN A 65 -6.07 -5.72 -10.45
C ASN A 65 -5.93 -4.37 -11.18
N LEU A 66 -6.93 -3.95 -11.93
CA LEU A 66 -6.93 -2.63 -12.57
C LEU A 66 -6.97 -1.49 -11.54
N GLU A 67 -7.77 -1.63 -10.49
CA GLU A 67 -7.81 -0.64 -9.40
C GLU A 67 -6.46 -0.53 -8.68
N ILE A 68 -5.84 -1.66 -8.32
CA ILE A 68 -4.52 -1.70 -7.72
C ILE A 68 -3.47 -1.03 -8.62
N GLN A 69 -3.44 -1.41 -9.91
CA GLN A 69 -2.49 -0.85 -10.87
C GLN A 69 -2.67 0.66 -11.04
N LYS A 70 -3.93 1.13 -11.07
CA LYS A 70 -4.23 2.56 -11.17
C LYS A 70 -3.67 3.33 -9.98
N ILE A 71 -3.96 2.90 -8.75
CA ILE A 71 -3.52 3.59 -7.53
C ILE A 71 -1.99 3.63 -7.44
N ILE A 72 -1.33 2.51 -7.74
CA ILE A 72 0.14 2.47 -7.75
C ILE A 72 0.69 3.37 -8.85
N GLY A 73 0.10 3.34 -10.04
CA GLY A 73 0.51 4.18 -11.16
C GLY A 73 0.35 5.67 -10.87
N ASP A 74 -0.81 6.08 -10.36
CA ASP A 74 -1.08 7.46 -9.96
C ASP A 74 -0.04 7.94 -8.91
N TYR A 75 0.26 7.13 -7.90
CA TYR A 75 1.24 7.48 -6.88
C TYR A 75 2.66 7.62 -7.45
N VAL A 76 3.09 6.68 -8.31
CA VAL A 76 4.41 6.76 -8.95
C VAL A 76 4.51 8.04 -9.79
N GLU A 77 3.49 8.35 -10.60
CA GLU A 77 3.46 9.55 -11.43
C GLU A 77 3.56 10.84 -10.58
N GLU A 78 2.76 10.92 -9.52
CA GLU A 78 2.81 12.06 -8.59
C GLU A 78 4.16 12.19 -7.87
N SER A 79 4.76 11.08 -7.46
CA SER A 79 6.07 11.05 -6.82
C SER A 79 7.20 11.44 -7.78
N GLU A 80 7.10 11.06 -9.05
CA GLU A 80 8.04 11.49 -10.10
C GLU A 80 7.98 12.99 -10.35
N VAL A 81 6.78 13.57 -10.36
CA VAL A 81 6.59 15.02 -10.48
C VAL A 81 7.23 15.72 -9.28
N ARG A 82 6.94 15.28 -8.06
CA ARG A 82 7.54 15.85 -6.84
C ARG A 82 9.07 15.73 -6.85
N ALA A 83 9.62 14.59 -7.22
CA ALA A 83 11.07 14.38 -7.31
C ALA A 83 11.74 15.39 -8.24
N LYS A 84 11.11 15.64 -9.41
CA LYS A 84 11.58 16.64 -10.37
C LYS A 84 11.49 18.05 -9.81
N GLU A 85 10.40 18.43 -9.15
CA GLU A 85 10.22 19.74 -8.54
C GLU A 85 11.27 19.99 -7.44
N TYR A 86 11.56 19.00 -6.59
CA TYR A 86 12.61 19.09 -5.58
C TYR A 86 13.99 19.27 -6.19
N TYR A 87 14.32 18.53 -7.23
CA TYR A 87 15.60 18.68 -7.93
C TYR A 87 15.74 20.08 -8.54
N GLU A 88 14.71 20.54 -9.24
CA GLU A 88 14.70 21.89 -9.84
C GLU A 88 14.85 22.99 -8.78
N ALA A 89 14.14 22.88 -7.66
CA ALA A 89 14.26 23.81 -6.54
C ALA A 89 15.66 23.78 -5.91
N TYR A 90 16.26 22.59 -5.73
CA TYR A 90 17.62 22.44 -5.21
C TYR A 90 18.64 23.15 -6.09
N VAL A 91 18.58 22.95 -7.41
CA VAL A 91 19.49 23.60 -8.36
C VAL A 91 19.27 25.11 -8.41
N GLN A 92 18.01 25.57 -8.41
CA GLN A 92 17.69 27.01 -8.43
C GLN A 92 18.18 27.74 -7.19
N THR A 93 18.27 27.05 -6.05
CA THR A 93 18.79 27.63 -4.79
C THR A 93 20.31 27.53 -4.67
N GLY A 94 21.01 27.08 -5.73
CA GLY A 94 22.47 27.05 -5.83
C GLY A 94 23.09 25.72 -5.42
N GLY A 95 22.33 24.65 -5.30
CA GLY A 95 22.85 23.30 -5.07
C GLY A 95 23.58 22.76 -6.30
N ASP A 96 24.65 21.98 -6.07
CA ASP A 96 25.37 21.30 -7.14
C ASP A 96 24.56 20.07 -7.60
N PRO A 97 24.16 19.97 -8.88
CA PRO A 97 23.46 18.81 -9.40
C PRO A 97 24.13 17.46 -9.09
N LYS A 98 25.45 17.44 -8.97
CA LYS A 98 26.24 16.22 -8.68
C LYS A 98 26.17 15.79 -7.20
N GLU A 99 25.74 16.68 -6.32
CA GLU A 99 25.58 16.42 -4.88
C GLU A 99 24.12 16.17 -4.51
N PHE A 100 23.22 16.19 -5.49
CA PHE A 100 21.81 15.88 -5.24
C PHE A 100 21.64 14.44 -4.78
N ILE A 101 20.92 14.23 -3.69
CA ILE A 101 20.59 12.89 -3.18
C ILE A 101 19.29 12.45 -3.86
N PRO A 102 19.32 11.37 -4.67
CA PRO A 102 18.13 10.88 -5.35
C PRO A 102 16.99 10.57 -4.38
N ILE A 103 15.78 10.90 -4.79
CA ILE A 103 14.56 10.64 -4.03
C ILE A 103 14.16 9.18 -4.19
N GLY A 104 14.00 8.48 -3.07
CA GLY A 104 13.54 7.11 -3.05
C GLY A 104 12.03 7.01 -3.03
N ILE A 105 11.44 6.24 -3.96
CA ILE A 105 10.03 5.95 -4.05
C ILE A 105 9.88 4.44 -3.93
N THR A 106 9.31 3.98 -2.81
CA THR A 106 9.13 2.55 -2.55
C THR A 106 7.65 2.25 -2.34
N ILE A 107 7.15 1.24 -3.06
CA ILE A 107 5.79 0.74 -2.89
C ILE A 107 5.88 -0.74 -2.56
N ASP A 108 5.34 -1.12 -1.41
CA ASP A 108 5.25 -2.51 -0.95
C ASP A 108 3.83 -2.82 -0.47
N TYR A 109 3.53 -4.07 -0.20
CA TYR A 109 2.23 -4.48 0.33
C TYR A 109 2.35 -5.56 1.39
N GLU A 110 1.36 -5.63 2.26
CA GLU A 110 1.24 -6.67 3.28
C GLU A 110 -0.19 -7.20 3.34
N ILE A 111 -0.34 -8.53 3.37
CA ILE A 111 -1.63 -9.16 3.57
C ILE A 111 -1.93 -9.18 5.06
N LYS A 112 -3.01 -8.54 5.48
CA LYS A 112 -3.45 -8.45 6.87
C LYS A 112 -4.41 -9.56 7.25
N HIS A 113 -5.27 -9.98 6.32
CA HIS A 113 -6.22 -11.07 6.53
C HIS A 113 -6.54 -11.77 5.21
N LEU A 114 -6.70 -13.09 5.28
CA LEU A 114 -7.16 -13.91 4.17
C LEU A 114 -8.07 -15.02 4.67
N SER A 115 -9.26 -15.10 4.12
CA SER A 115 -10.23 -16.17 4.35
C SER A 115 -10.85 -16.59 3.02
N SER A 116 -11.76 -17.59 3.06
CA SER A 116 -12.52 -17.99 1.87
C SER A 116 -13.45 -16.91 1.33
N ARG A 117 -13.79 -15.91 2.13
CA ARG A 117 -14.74 -14.84 1.78
C ARG A 117 -14.12 -13.47 1.68
N TYR A 118 -13.10 -13.15 2.48
CA TYR A 118 -12.52 -11.82 2.56
C TYR A 118 -11.02 -11.84 2.43
N VAL A 119 -10.49 -10.84 1.75
CA VAL A 119 -9.06 -10.49 1.78
C VAL A 119 -8.89 -9.06 2.22
N SER A 120 -7.93 -8.85 3.14
CA SER A 120 -7.50 -7.53 3.57
C SER A 120 -6.02 -7.38 3.36
N PHE A 121 -5.59 -6.31 2.70
CA PHE A 121 -4.19 -5.97 2.52
C PHE A 121 -3.98 -4.46 2.56
N VAL A 122 -2.76 -4.06 2.84
CA VAL A 122 -2.33 -2.67 2.84
C VAL A 122 -1.24 -2.49 1.78
N ILE A 123 -1.33 -1.44 1.01
CA ILE A 123 -0.25 -0.93 0.17
C ILE A 123 0.43 0.18 0.95
N THR A 124 1.74 0.04 1.17
CA THR A 124 2.58 1.05 1.80
C THR A 124 3.30 1.81 0.70
N GLN A 125 3.14 3.11 0.71
CA GLN A 125 3.82 4.06 -0.18
C GLN A 125 4.81 4.84 0.67
N TYR A 126 6.09 4.74 0.35
CA TYR A 126 7.17 5.37 1.09
C TYR A 126 8.02 6.21 0.16
N GLU A 127 8.21 7.47 0.52
CA GLU A 127 9.02 8.44 -0.22
C GLU A 127 10.08 9.02 0.69
N THR A 128 11.35 8.94 0.29
CA THR A 128 12.47 9.55 0.98
C THR A 128 12.93 10.79 0.25
N ASN A 129 12.88 11.90 0.95
CA ASN A 129 13.60 13.12 0.61
C ASN A 129 14.25 13.64 1.90
N PHE A 130 14.37 14.95 2.12
CA PHE A 130 14.85 15.52 3.38
C PHE A 130 13.99 15.14 4.60
N SER A 131 12.78 14.65 4.39
CA SER A 131 11.90 14.04 5.39
C SER A 131 11.27 12.78 4.78
N ALA A 132 11.17 11.69 5.56
CA ALA A 132 10.48 10.48 5.12
C ALA A 132 8.95 10.69 5.19
N TYR A 133 8.25 10.37 4.12
CA TYR A 133 6.79 10.35 4.06
C TYR A 133 6.31 8.93 3.83
N THR A 134 5.34 8.48 4.63
CA THR A 134 4.72 7.16 4.47
C THR A 134 3.22 7.32 4.38
N SER A 135 2.62 6.73 3.37
CA SER A 135 1.17 6.62 3.19
C SER A 135 0.74 5.16 3.16
N TYR A 136 -0.47 4.90 3.62
CA TYR A 136 -1.06 3.57 3.66
C TYR A 136 -2.41 3.57 2.96
N VAL A 137 -2.58 2.65 2.02
CA VAL A 137 -3.87 2.43 1.34
C VAL A 137 -4.39 1.05 1.69
N TYR A 138 -5.51 0.99 2.40
CA TYR A 138 -6.10 -0.25 2.88
C TYR A 138 -7.16 -0.77 1.92
N TYR A 139 -7.10 -2.08 1.66
CA TYR A 139 -8.07 -2.79 0.87
C TYR A 139 -8.72 -3.90 1.68
N ASN A 140 -10.05 -3.92 1.64
CA ASN A 140 -10.86 -5.00 2.15
C ASN A 140 -11.80 -5.42 1.01
N ILE A 141 -11.67 -6.65 0.52
CA ILE A 141 -12.40 -7.15 -0.65
C ILE A 141 -13.22 -8.36 -0.25
N ASP A 142 -14.51 -8.33 -0.57
CA ASP A 142 -15.38 -9.50 -0.55
C ASP A 142 -15.10 -10.34 -1.78
N LEU A 143 -14.56 -11.55 -1.59
CA LEU A 143 -14.15 -12.47 -2.65
C LEU A 143 -15.33 -13.10 -3.40
N GLU A 144 -16.54 -13.00 -2.87
CA GLU A 144 -17.74 -13.50 -3.53
C GLU A 144 -18.27 -12.48 -4.56
N SER A 145 -18.36 -11.22 -4.17
CA SER A 145 -18.86 -10.12 -5.03
C SER A 145 -17.75 -9.36 -5.76
N GLY A 146 -16.50 -9.44 -5.28
CA GLY A 146 -15.36 -8.65 -5.74
C GLY A 146 -15.48 -7.17 -5.40
N ARG A 147 -16.34 -6.82 -4.45
CA ARG A 147 -16.56 -5.45 -4.03
C ARG A 147 -15.54 -5.06 -2.95
N LYS A 148 -14.97 -3.87 -3.09
CA LYS A 148 -14.23 -3.24 -2.01
C LYS A 148 -15.22 -2.89 -0.88
N LEU A 149 -14.85 -3.25 0.34
CA LEU A 149 -15.62 -2.97 1.54
C LEU A 149 -15.04 -1.75 2.25
N THR A 150 -15.92 -0.84 2.62
CA THR A 150 -15.61 0.37 3.39
C THR A 150 -15.85 0.16 4.88
N LEU A 151 -15.43 1.11 5.71
CA LEU A 151 -15.78 1.12 7.14
C LEU A 151 -17.28 1.06 7.36
N LYS A 152 -18.07 1.74 6.49
CA LYS A 152 -19.54 1.73 6.56
C LYS A 152 -20.13 0.36 6.30
N ASP A 153 -19.54 -0.43 5.41
CA ASP A 153 -19.97 -1.82 5.15
C ASP A 153 -19.79 -2.72 6.37
N TRP A 154 -18.77 -2.47 7.18
CA TRP A 154 -18.46 -3.23 8.38
C TRP A 154 -19.17 -2.74 9.64
N LEU A 155 -19.25 -1.42 9.83
CA LEU A 155 -19.71 -0.77 11.06
C LEU A 155 -21.11 -0.16 10.94
N GLY A 156 -21.71 -0.17 9.74
CA GLY A 156 -23.04 0.40 9.49
C GLY A 156 -23.03 1.94 9.38
N SER A 157 -24.22 2.56 9.56
CA SER A 157 -24.41 4.00 9.40
C SER A 157 -23.54 4.83 10.35
N ASP A 158 -23.28 4.32 11.54
CA ASP A 158 -22.62 5.06 12.61
C ASP A 158 -21.08 4.88 12.58
N TYR A 159 -20.54 4.36 11.45
CA TYR A 159 -19.14 4.03 11.27
C TYR A 159 -18.17 5.17 11.63
N ARG A 160 -18.53 6.42 11.32
CA ARG A 160 -17.69 7.59 11.63
C ARG A 160 -17.53 7.80 13.12
N GLN A 161 -18.65 7.71 13.86
CA GLN A 161 -18.62 7.86 15.32
C GLN A 161 -17.88 6.71 15.98
N ILE A 162 -18.15 5.46 15.57
CA ILE A 162 -17.46 4.28 16.10
C ILE A 162 -15.95 4.38 15.86
N ALA A 163 -15.52 4.78 14.67
CA ALA A 163 -14.11 4.96 14.35
C ALA A 163 -13.48 6.11 15.15
N ALA A 164 -14.17 7.26 15.27
CA ALA A 164 -13.71 8.39 16.05
C ALA A 164 -13.52 8.02 17.51
N ASP A 165 -14.51 7.40 18.14
CA ASP A 165 -14.45 6.97 19.53
C ASP A 165 -13.28 6.01 19.78
N SER A 166 -13.01 5.09 18.84
CA SER A 166 -11.88 4.15 18.92
C SER A 166 -10.53 4.86 18.85
N ILE A 167 -10.38 5.84 17.95
CA ILE A 167 -9.16 6.64 17.79
C ILE A 167 -8.95 7.51 19.04
N GLU A 168 -9.97 8.20 19.49
CA GLU A 168 -9.93 9.05 20.69
C GLU A 168 -9.57 8.23 21.94
N HIS A 169 -10.14 7.02 22.08
CA HIS A 169 -9.77 6.09 23.13
C HIS A 169 -8.28 5.74 23.06
N THR A 170 -7.75 5.45 21.88
CA THR A 170 -6.32 5.16 21.67
C THR A 170 -5.46 6.38 22.07
N ILE A 171 -5.82 7.57 21.59
CA ILE A 171 -5.12 8.83 21.91
C ILE A 171 -5.18 9.11 23.43
N SER A 172 -6.27 8.76 24.10
CA SER A 172 -6.40 8.96 25.55
C SER A 172 -5.32 8.25 26.34
N GLY A 173 -4.86 7.09 25.87
CA GLY A 173 -3.78 6.29 26.46
C GLY A 173 -2.36 6.78 26.14
N TRP A 174 -2.19 7.78 25.25
CA TRP A 174 -0.87 8.30 24.87
C TRP A 174 -0.21 9.11 26.00
N SER A 175 1.13 9.16 25.99
CA SER A 175 1.89 10.03 26.87
C SER A 175 1.61 11.51 26.57
N ARG A 176 1.99 12.38 27.49
CA ARG A 176 1.84 13.84 27.29
C ARG A 176 2.64 14.31 26.07
N GLU A 177 3.86 13.82 25.93
CA GLU A 177 4.76 14.18 24.80
C GLU A 177 4.14 13.72 23.46
N GLN A 178 3.49 12.57 23.40
CA GLN A 178 2.79 12.11 22.20
C GLN A 178 1.58 12.99 21.86
N LYS A 179 0.81 13.42 22.87
CA LYS A 179 -0.34 14.29 22.68
C LYS A 179 0.06 15.71 22.22
N GLU A 180 1.21 16.20 22.66
CA GLU A 180 1.75 17.49 22.25
C GLU A 180 2.16 17.55 20.77
N LEU A 181 2.23 16.38 20.08
CA LEU A 181 2.45 16.28 18.63
C LEU A 181 1.16 16.41 17.81
N LEU A 182 0.00 16.39 18.46
CA LEU A 182 -1.28 16.60 17.78
C LEU A 182 -1.59 18.09 17.64
N TRP A 183 -2.38 18.43 16.63
CA TRP A 183 -2.90 19.79 16.50
C TRP A 183 -3.88 20.10 17.63
N ASP A 184 -3.82 21.31 18.16
CA ASP A 184 -4.65 21.77 19.30
C ASP A 184 -6.16 21.69 19.03
N ASP A 185 -6.57 21.82 17.77
CA ASP A 185 -7.96 21.81 17.30
C ASP A 185 -8.34 20.54 16.52
N LEU A 186 -7.64 19.42 16.76
CA LEU A 186 -7.88 18.17 16.08
C LEU A 186 -9.30 17.64 16.34
N SER A 187 -10.11 17.61 15.28
CA SER A 187 -11.41 16.91 15.27
C SER A 187 -11.26 15.57 14.57
N VAL A 188 -11.17 14.49 15.35
CA VAL A 188 -10.93 13.13 14.80
C VAL A 188 -12.06 12.71 13.85
N ILE A 189 -13.32 13.03 14.17
CA ILE A 189 -14.47 12.65 13.34
C ILE A 189 -14.44 13.30 11.95
N ASP A 190 -13.85 14.51 11.82
CA ASP A 190 -13.76 15.22 10.55
C ASP A 190 -12.69 14.63 9.63
N LEU A 191 -11.73 13.89 10.17
CA LEU A 191 -10.71 13.19 9.40
C LEU A 191 -11.20 11.85 8.80
N ILE A 192 -12.35 11.33 9.27
CA ILE A 192 -12.85 10.03 8.82
C ILE A 192 -13.67 10.21 7.56
N SER A 193 -13.13 9.73 6.43
CA SER A 193 -13.80 9.63 5.13
C SER A 193 -14.41 8.24 4.90
N GLU A 194 -15.17 8.07 3.80
CA GLU A 194 -15.63 6.73 3.36
C GLU A 194 -14.53 5.89 2.77
#